data_ba5f5112796c3f1588938ca3b5579104
#
_entry.id   ba5f5112796c3f1588938ca3b5579104
#
_cell.length_a   1.000
_cell.length_b   1.000
_cell.length_c   1.000
_cell.angle_alpha   90.00
_cell.angle_beta   90.00
_cell.angle_gamma   90.00
#
_symmetry.space_group_name_H-M   'P 1'
#
loop_
_entity.id
_entity.type
_entity.pdbx_description
1 polymer ?
#
loop_
_entity_poly.entity_id
_entity_poly.type
_entity_poly.pdbx_seq_one_letter_code
_entity_poly.pdbx_strand_id
1 'polypeptide(L)'
;LILMKHFLVMAALLICGAIKAEEKQITSPDGKILVTISDKNGQPSYSISYNGTPFIHSSPLGLVTNVGDFSRDMSLGQNVRSNKIDETYTLPNIKQSDVHYVATEAVYQFSQQDKVAFDVIFRVSDRDVAFRYKMYPHKKALSCVVKEEMTGFALPEGSTTFLCPQSKPMGGFARTSPSYETPYKADDSMGKNGWGEGYTFPCLFRNGDKGWILISETGVDSKYCGSRLLGHENGLYTIGFPQEGEMNGNGTTAPGLALPGETPWRTITLGETLAPIVETTVSFDVVKPLY
;
A
#
# COMPACT_ATOMS: atom_id res chain seq x y z
N LEU A 1 10.97 -75.78 -11.33
CA LEU A 1 11.69 -74.83 -10.43
C LEU A 1 11.44 -73.44 -10.90
N ILE A 2 10.44 -72.74 -10.30
CA ILE A 2 9.99 -71.39 -10.67
C ILE A 2 10.57 -70.41 -9.69
N LEU A 3 11.48 -69.58 -10.16
CA LEU A 3 12.01 -68.44 -9.40
C LEU A 3 10.98 -67.26 -9.42
N MET A 4 10.43 -67.00 -8.27
CA MET A 4 9.58 -65.84 -8.08
C MET A 4 10.45 -64.63 -7.71
N LYS A 5 10.60 -63.66 -8.62
CA LYS A 5 11.25 -62.36 -8.38
C LYS A 5 10.28 -61.46 -7.65
N HIS A 6 10.60 -61.10 -6.43
CA HIS A 6 9.87 -60.06 -5.67
C HIS A 6 10.30 -58.67 -6.19
N PHE A 7 9.37 -57.95 -6.80
CA PHE A 7 9.52 -56.54 -7.11
C PHE A 7 9.09 -55.72 -5.88
N LEU A 8 10.05 -55.13 -5.21
CA LEU A 8 9.79 -54.15 -4.12
C LEU A 8 9.49 -52.81 -4.76
N VAL A 9 8.21 -52.42 -4.82
CA VAL A 9 7.80 -51.06 -5.21
C VAL A 9 7.93 -50.17 -3.99
N MET A 10 8.96 -49.38 -3.95
CA MET A 10 9.14 -48.33 -2.95
C MET A 10 8.28 -47.11 -3.36
N ALA A 11 7.08 -46.97 -2.78
CA ALA A 11 6.25 -45.79 -2.92
C ALA A 11 6.89 -44.66 -2.14
N ALA A 12 7.53 -43.72 -2.84
CA ALA A 12 7.94 -42.44 -2.27
C ALA A 12 6.69 -41.60 -2.02
N LEU A 13 6.24 -41.53 -0.78
CA LEU A 13 5.26 -40.55 -0.34
C LEU A 13 5.93 -39.16 -0.44
N LEU A 14 5.64 -38.44 -1.49
CA LEU A 14 5.84 -37.00 -1.55
C LEU A 14 4.86 -36.37 -0.54
N ILE A 15 5.33 -36.11 0.67
CA ILE A 15 4.64 -35.24 1.62
C ILE A 15 4.79 -33.83 1.06
N CYS A 16 3.84 -33.44 0.21
CA CYS A 16 3.65 -32.02 -0.15
C CYS A 16 3.08 -31.35 1.11
N GLY A 17 3.96 -30.89 1.99
CA GLY A 17 3.58 -30.04 3.11
C GLY A 17 2.97 -28.79 2.52
N ALA A 18 1.64 -28.67 2.59
CA ALA A 18 0.98 -27.39 2.32
C ALA A 18 1.58 -26.38 3.29
N ILE A 19 2.39 -25.45 2.77
CA ILE A 19 2.85 -24.28 3.53
C ILE A 19 1.58 -23.53 3.89
N LYS A 20 1.20 -23.59 5.16
CA LYS A 20 0.03 -22.87 5.66
C LYS A 20 0.39 -21.41 5.59
N ALA A 21 -0.39 -20.64 4.83
CA ALA A 21 -0.24 -19.19 4.78
C ALA A 21 -0.31 -18.61 6.19
N GLU A 22 0.63 -17.74 6.51
CA GLU A 22 0.61 -17.01 7.78
C GLU A 22 -0.32 -15.81 7.62
N GLU A 23 -1.20 -15.62 8.59
CA GLU A 23 -2.09 -14.46 8.67
C GLU A 23 -1.94 -13.79 10.02
N LYS A 24 -1.84 -12.46 10.00
CA LYS A 24 -1.77 -11.59 11.17
C LYS A 24 -2.82 -10.50 11.05
N GLN A 25 -3.24 -9.97 12.20
CA GLN A 25 -4.29 -8.96 12.24
C GLN A 25 -3.90 -7.79 13.13
N ILE A 26 -4.42 -6.61 12.79
CA ILE A 26 -4.39 -5.40 13.59
C ILE A 26 -5.75 -4.72 13.53
N THR A 27 -6.22 -4.21 14.66
CA THR A 27 -7.51 -3.52 14.78
C THR A 27 -7.34 -2.07 15.19
N SER A 28 -8.31 -1.23 14.79
CA SER A 28 -8.47 0.12 15.35
C SER A 28 -8.75 0.07 16.86
N PRO A 29 -8.50 1.16 17.59
CA PRO A 29 -8.82 1.25 19.02
C PRO A 29 -10.29 0.94 19.34
N ASP A 30 -11.23 1.37 18.50
CA ASP A 30 -12.67 1.09 18.64
C ASP A 30 -13.10 -0.29 18.08
N GLY A 31 -12.17 -1.04 17.49
CA GLY A 31 -12.38 -2.39 16.94
C GLY A 31 -13.15 -2.46 15.62
N LYS A 32 -13.52 -1.33 14.99
CA LYS A 32 -14.31 -1.34 13.75
C LYS A 32 -13.49 -1.62 12.51
N ILE A 33 -12.24 -1.12 12.45
CA ILE A 33 -11.33 -1.40 11.36
C ILE A 33 -10.50 -2.63 11.71
N LEU A 34 -10.52 -3.61 10.82
CA LEU A 34 -9.67 -4.79 10.89
C LEU A 34 -8.81 -4.85 9.64
N VAL A 35 -7.49 -4.86 9.82
CA VAL A 35 -6.52 -5.11 8.74
C VAL A 35 -5.97 -6.51 8.92
N THR A 36 -6.03 -7.32 7.87
CA THR A 36 -5.43 -8.66 7.82
C THR A 36 -4.24 -8.64 6.88
N ILE A 37 -3.10 -9.13 7.33
CA ILE A 37 -1.84 -9.22 6.58
C ILE A 37 -1.54 -10.70 6.33
N SER A 38 -1.13 -11.06 5.13
CA SER A 38 -0.88 -12.45 4.73
C SER A 38 0.32 -12.59 3.80
N ASP A 39 0.92 -13.78 3.79
CA ASP A 39 1.95 -14.21 2.84
C ASP A 39 1.48 -15.37 1.96
N LYS A 40 0.19 -15.47 1.73
CA LYS A 40 -0.40 -16.57 0.96
C LYS A 40 0.32 -16.77 -0.38
N ASN A 41 0.76 -18.02 -0.61
CA ASN A 41 1.55 -18.41 -1.79
C ASN A 41 2.88 -17.63 -1.94
N GLY A 42 3.47 -17.17 -0.85
CA GLY A 42 4.68 -16.36 -0.87
C GLY A 42 4.47 -14.93 -1.37
N GLN A 43 3.23 -14.46 -1.46
CA GLN A 43 2.89 -13.11 -1.92
C GLN A 43 2.40 -12.27 -0.75
N PRO A 44 3.17 -11.24 -0.34
CA PRO A 44 2.71 -10.29 0.68
C PRO A 44 1.42 -9.62 0.24
N SER A 45 0.45 -9.58 1.13
CA SER A 45 -0.83 -8.92 0.85
C SER A 45 -1.50 -8.44 2.13
N TYR A 46 -2.48 -7.54 1.98
CA TYR A 46 -3.33 -7.07 3.05
C TYR A 46 -4.78 -6.93 2.59
N SER A 47 -5.70 -6.89 3.54
CA SER A 47 -7.10 -6.52 3.30
C SER A 47 -7.62 -5.68 4.46
N ILE A 48 -8.69 -4.90 4.22
CA ILE A 48 -9.31 -4.05 5.23
C ILE A 48 -10.80 -4.29 5.25
N SER A 49 -11.37 -4.52 6.44
CA SER A 49 -12.81 -4.47 6.69
C SER A 49 -13.15 -3.37 7.70
N TYR A 50 -14.34 -2.80 7.54
CA TYR A 50 -14.94 -1.83 8.45
C TYR A 50 -16.30 -2.35 8.89
N ASN A 51 -16.50 -2.49 10.22
CA ASN A 51 -17.68 -3.14 10.78
C ASN A 51 -18.01 -4.51 10.13
N GLY A 52 -16.97 -5.30 9.80
CA GLY A 52 -17.11 -6.60 9.14
C GLY A 52 -17.40 -6.53 7.62
N THR A 53 -17.63 -5.34 7.06
CA THR A 53 -17.81 -5.13 5.62
C THR A 53 -16.45 -4.93 4.94
N PRO A 54 -16.14 -5.65 3.85
CA PRO A 54 -14.91 -5.41 3.09
C PRO A 54 -14.89 -4.01 2.46
N PHE A 55 -13.80 -3.27 2.69
CA PHE A 55 -13.53 -1.97 2.08
C PHE A 55 -12.32 -2.03 1.13
N ILE A 56 -11.33 -2.85 1.47
CA ILE A 56 -10.22 -3.21 0.58
C ILE A 56 -10.11 -4.73 0.60
N HIS A 57 -10.28 -5.36 -0.55
CA HIS A 57 -10.06 -6.80 -0.72
C HIS A 57 -8.57 -7.12 -0.68
N SER A 58 -8.21 -8.40 -0.72
CA SER A 58 -6.81 -8.83 -0.73
C SER A 58 -6.02 -8.08 -1.81
N SER A 59 -5.09 -7.27 -1.36
CA SER A 59 -4.30 -6.32 -2.16
C SER A 59 -2.82 -6.61 -2.00
N PRO A 60 -2.02 -6.56 -3.07
CA PRO A 60 -0.60 -6.88 -2.99
C PRO A 60 0.17 -5.85 -2.19
N LEU A 61 1.26 -6.33 -1.58
CA LEU A 61 2.34 -5.55 -0.97
C LEU A 61 3.66 -5.99 -1.59
N GLY A 62 4.69 -5.16 -1.44
CA GLY A 62 6.05 -5.48 -1.85
C GLY A 62 6.70 -4.43 -2.73
N LEU A 63 7.98 -4.62 -2.97
CA LEU A 63 8.82 -3.71 -3.74
C LEU A 63 9.67 -4.49 -4.73
N VAL A 64 9.70 -4.08 -5.98
CA VAL A 64 10.65 -4.54 -6.99
C VAL A 64 11.78 -3.51 -7.08
N THR A 65 13.00 -3.94 -6.83
CA THR A 65 14.16 -3.06 -6.77
C THR A 65 15.28 -3.55 -7.70
N ASN A 66 16.31 -2.74 -7.85
CA ASN A 66 17.52 -3.17 -8.56
C ASN A 66 18.38 -4.18 -7.78
N VAL A 67 18.07 -4.43 -6.49
CA VAL A 67 18.81 -5.38 -5.64
C VAL A 67 18.05 -6.66 -5.36
N GLY A 68 16.76 -6.72 -5.68
CA GLY A 68 15.88 -7.88 -5.50
C GLY A 68 14.42 -7.59 -5.80
N ASP A 69 13.67 -8.64 -6.07
CA ASP A 69 12.21 -8.62 -6.18
C ASP A 69 11.64 -9.15 -4.85
N PHE A 70 11.05 -8.24 -4.08
CA PHE A 70 10.48 -8.50 -2.76
C PHE A 70 8.94 -8.48 -2.79
N SER A 71 8.35 -8.89 -3.91
CA SER A 71 6.91 -9.05 -4.09
C SER A 71 6.45 -10.51 -4.10
N ARG A 72 7.39 -11.44 -4.13
CA ARG A 72 7.14 -12.89 -4.22
C ARG A 72 8.19 -13.69 -3.46
N ASP A 73 7.89 -14.95 -3.23
CA ASP A 73 8.73 -15.87 -2.46
C ASP A 73 9.06 -15.32 -1.06
N MET A 74 8.10 -14.60 -0.49
CA MET A 74 8.20 -13.93 0.80
C MET A 74 7.52 -14.75 1.89
N SER A 75 8.01 -14.63 3.10
CA SER A 75 7.40 -15.21 4.30
C SER A 75 7.19 -14.17 5.37
N LEU A 76 6.01 -14.19 5.98
CA LEU A 76 5.61 -13.33 7.09
C LEU A 76 6.20 -13.87 8.39
N GLY A 77 6.92 -13.04 9.12
CA GLY A 77 7.51 -13.39 10.39
C GLY A 77 6.49 -13.66 11.49
N GLN A 78 6.81 -14.56 12.40
CA GLN A 78 5.94 -14.95 13.53
C GLN A 78 5.76 -13.80 14.54
N ASN A 79 6.80 -13.01 14.76
CA ASN A 79 6.81 -11.97 15.78
C ASN A 79 6.26 -10.65 15.20
N VAL A 80 5.19 -10.16 15.82
CA VAL A 80 4.62 -8.84 15.55
C VAL A 80 4.96 -7.93 16.73
N ARG A 81 5.58 -6.78 16.43
CA ARG A 81 5.75 -5.71 17.42
C ARG A 81 4.53 -4.80 17.33
N SER A 82 3.83 -4.60 18.44
CA SER A 82 2.64 -3.76 18.48
C SER A 82 2.71 -2.77 19.65
N ASN A 83 2.29 -1.53 19.38
CA ASN A 83 2.24 -0.44 20.36
C ASN A 83 0.91 0.31 20.23
N LYS A 84 0.42 0.86 21.33
CA LYS A 84 -0.61 1.89 21.31
C LYS A 84 0.05 3.25 21.10
N ILE A 85 -0.47 4.04 20.18
CA ILE A 85 -0.14 5.46 20.03
C ILE A 85 -1.26 6.25 20.70
N ASP A 86 -0.89 7.28 21.48
CA ASP A 86 -1.81 8.16 22.18
C ASP A 86 -1.12 9.53 22.30
N GLU A 87 -1.32 10.38 21.31
CA GLU A 87 -0.60 11.65 21.17
C GLU A 87 -1.59 12.81 21.01
N THR A 88 -1.27 13.96 21.58
CA THR A 88 -2.02 15.20 21.40
C THR A 88 -1.10 16.25 20.77
N TYR A 89 -1.65 17.00 19.84
CA TYR A 89 -0.93 18.11 19.20
C TYR A 89 -1.90 19.16 18.68
N THR A 90 -1.38 20.35 18.37
CA THR A 90 -2.18 21.45 17.87
C THR A 90 -1.79 21.81 16.44
N LEU A 91 -2.78 22.00 15.58
CA LEU A 91 -2.63 22.45 14.21
C LEU A 91 -3.28 23.83 14.03
N PRO A 92 -2.51 24.89 13.85
CA PRO A 92 -3.08 26.19 13.50
C PRO A 92 -3.63 26.17 12.07
N ASN A 93 -4.74 26.87 11.83
CA ASN A 93 -5.31 27.11 10.52
C ASN A 93 -5.79 25.86 9.75
N ILE A 94 -6.19 24.82 10.45
CA ILE A 94 -6.79 23.62 9.85
C ILE A 94 -8.15 23.34 10.49
N LYS A 95 -8.96 22.50 9.86
CA LYS A 95 -10.32 22.10 10.26
C LYS A 95 -10.46 21.58 11.70
N GLN A 96 -9.39 21.08 12.31
CA GLN A 96 -9.33 20.62 13.70
C GLN A 96 -8.03 21.12 14.32
N SER A 97 -8.14 22.10 15.24
CA SER A 97 -6.97 22.71 15.87
C SER A 97 -6.33 21.81 16.90
N ASP A 98 -7.13 21.25 17.81
CA ASP A 98 -6.65 20.33 18.85
C ASP A 98 -6.92 18.91 18.42
N VAL A 99 -5.86 18.15 18.18
CA VAL A 99 -5.92 16.76 17.72
C VAL A 99 -5.49 15.83 18.84
N HIS A 100 -6.34 14.84 19.12
CA HIS A 100 -6.02 13.68 19.95
C HIS A 100 -5.95 12.45 19.04
N TYR A 101 -4.73 12.05 18.70
CA TYR A 101 -4.46 10.92 17.81
C TYR A 101 -4.27 9.64 18.63
N VAL A 102 -5.19 8.69 18.46
CA VAL A 102 -5.12 7.37 19.07
C VAL A 102 -5.10 6.33 17.95
N ALA A 103 -4.11 5.44 17.99
CA ALA A 103 -3.96 4.39 16.99
C ALA A 103 -3.27 3.15 17.56
N THR A 104 -3.49 2.01 16.93
CA THR A 104 -2.65 0.83 17.10
C THR A 104 -1.56 0.85 16.04
N GLU A 105 -0.30 0.75 16.45
CA GLU A 105 0.82 0.51 15.54
C GLU A 105 1.23 -0.95 15.60
N ALA A 106 1.47 -1.56 14.43
CA ALA A 106 2.05 -2.90 14.36
C ALA A 106 3.07 -2.98 13.22
N VAL A 107 4.14 -3.74 13.46
CA VAL A 107 5.25 -3.93 12.52
C VAL A 107 5.30 -5.40 12.13
N TYR A 108 5.14 -5.66 10.85
CA TYR A 108 5.14 -6.98 10.23
C TYR A 108 6.40 -7.14 9.40
N GLN A 109 7.23 -8.11 9.77
CA GLN A 109 8.48 -8.37 9.09
C GLN A 109 8.31 -9.41 7.99
N PHE A 110 8.80 -9.10 6.80
CA PHE A 110 8.85 -10.03 5.68
C PHE A 110 10.28 -10.43 5.35
N SER A 111 10.48 -11.72 5.14
CA SER A 111 11.76 -12.32 4.79
C SER A 111 11.68 -13.03 3.45
N GLN A 112 12.82 -13.11 2.75
CA GLN A 112 13.00 -13.91 1.55
C GLN A 112 14.24 -14.79 1.76
N GLN A 113 14.10 -16.11 1.57
CA GLN A 113 15.20 -17.07 1.83
C GLN A 113 15.84 -16.86 3.22
N ASP A 114 14.99 -16.77 4.26
CA ASP A 114 15.38 -16.58 5.67
C ASP A 114 16.16 -15.28 5.97
N LYS A 115 16.15 -14.33 5.04
CA LYS A 115 16.74 -13.01 5.23
C LYS A 115 15.66 -11.96 5.27
N VAL A 116 15.70 -11.12 6.30
CA VAL A 116 14.81 -9.97 6.41
C VAL A 116 14.99 -9.05 5.21
N ALA A 117 13.91 -8.81 4.49
CA ALA A 117 13.88 -7.90 3.34
C ALA A 117 13.32 -6.54 3.73
N PHE A 118 12.14 -6.52 4.33
CA PHE A 118 11.50 -5.29 4.79
C PHE A 118 10.54 -5.54 5.95
N ASP A 119 10.25 -4.48 6.69
CA ASP A 119 9.08 -4.39 7.56
C ASP A 119 7.96 -3.61 6.84
N VAL A 120 6.71 -3.99 7.07
CA VAL A 120 5.56 -3.12 6.82
C VAL A 120 5.06 -2.60 8.16
N ILE A 121 5.06 -1.28 8.32
CA ILE A 121 4.62 -0.60 9.53
C ILE A 121 3.21 -0.12 9.28
N PHE A 122 2.23 -0.64 10.02
CA PHE A 122 0.85 -0.17 10.00
C PHE A 122 0.54 0.70 11.22
N ARG A 123 -0.23 1.76 11.02
CA ARG A 123 -0.91 2.55 12.04
C ARG A 123 -2.39 2.58 11.71
N VAL A 124 -3.20 2.11 12.63
CA VAL A 124 -4.66 2.01 12.45
C VAL A 124 -5.34 2.81 13.54
N SER A 125 -5.97 3.93 13.18
CA SER A 125 -6.86 4.73 14.02
C SER A 125 -8.32 4.32 13.78
N ASP A 126 -9.28 4.99 14.41
CA ASP A 126 -10.70 4.64 14.27
C ASP A 126 -11.30 4.99 12.90
N ARG A 127 -10.53 5.68 12.04
CA ARG A 127 -10.95 6.08 10.68
C ARG A 127 -9.86 5.94 9.62
N ASP A 128 -8.60 5.77 10.01
CA ASP A 128 -7.48 5.78 9.08
C ASP A 128 -6.62 4.53 9.22
N VAL A 129 -6.19 3.99 8.08
CA VAL A 129 -5.13 3.01 7.98
C VAL A 129 -3.97 3.65 7.23
N ALA A 130 -2.84 3.80 7.88
CA ALA A 130 -1.61 4.25 7.26
C ALA A 130 -0.56 3.14 7.30
N PHE A 131 0.19 2.96 6.22
CA PHE A 131 1.30 2.01 6.23
C PHE A 131 2.44 2.46 5.33
N ARG A 132 3.65 1.98 5.64
CA ARG A 132 4.86 2.20 4.86
C ARG A 132 5.81 1.03 4.97
N TYR A 133 6.76 0.96 4.06
CA TYR A 133 7.84 -0.02 4.10
C TYR A 133 9.07 0.57 4.78
N LYS A 134 9.77 -0.28 5.54
CA LYS A 134 11.13 -0.06 5.98
C LYS A 134 12.02 -1.13 5.37
N MET A 135 12.81 -0.74 4.40
CA MET A 135 13.73 -1.63 3.71
C MET A 135 15.04 -1.79 4.49
N TYR A 136 15.58 -3.00 4.46
CA TYR A 136 16.87 -3.31 5.08
C TYR A 136 17.98 -3.50 4.04
N PRO A 137 19.26 -3.36 4.43
CA PRO A 137 20.38 -3.65 3.55
C PRO A 137 20.28 -5.07 2.97
N HIS A 138 20.42 -5.20 1.65
CA HIS A 138 20.40 -6.49 0.97
C HIS A 138 21.81 -6.82 0.47
N LYS A 139 22.36 -7.97 0.95
CA LYS A 139 23.77 -8.32 0.70
C LYS A 139 24.71 -7.19 1.17
N LYS A 140 25.46 -6.58 0.24
CA LYS A 140 26.37 -5.46 0.52
C LYS A 140 25.80 -4.11 0.05
N ALA A 141 24.58 -4.08 -0.47
CA ALA A 141 23.98 -2.83 -0.97
C ALA A 141 23.51 -1.96 0.20
N LEU A 142 23.95 -0.72 0.22
CA LEU A 142 23.55 0.31 1.18
C LEU A 142 22.53 1.30 0.60
N SER A 143 22.09 1.05 -0.63
CA SER A 143 21.01 1.79 -1.30
C SER A 143 20.35 0.91 -2.35
N CYS A 144 19.13 1.24 -2.73
CA CYS A 144 18.44 0.63 -3.84
C CYS A 144 17.65 1.66 -4.65
N VAL A 145 17.35 1.31 -5.89
CA VAL A 145 16.36 2.00 -6.72
C VAL A 145 15.09 1.15 -6.69
N VAL A 146 13.98 1.74 -6.27
CA VAL A 146 12.67 1.09 -6.27
C VAL A 146 12.09 1.26 -7.67
N LYS A 147 12.06 0.17 -8.43
CA LYS A 147 11.54 0.16 -9.82
C LYS A 147 10.02 0.15 -9.84
N GLU A 148 9.43 -0.64 -8.94
CA GLU A 148 7.98 -0.76 -8.80
C GLU A 148 7.62 -0.92 -7.32
N GLU A 149 6.58 -0.24 -6.89
CA GLU A 149 5.92 -0.47 -5.62
C GLU A 149 4.63 -1.26 -5.89
N MET A 150 4.63 -2.52 -5.47
CA MET A 150 3.52 -3.44 -5.74
C MET A 150 2.26 -3.15 -4.91
N THR A 151 2.33 -2.15 -4.02
CA THR A 151 1.19 -1.74 -3.21
C THR A 151 -0.06 -1.54 -4.05
N GLY A 152 -1.07 -2.33 -3.76
CA GLY A 152 -2.36 -2.27 -4.43
C GLY A 152 -3.50 -1.95 -3.49
N PHE A 153 -4.63 -1.57 -4.10
CA PHE A 153 -5.90 -1.24 -3.45
C PHE A 153 -7.02 -1.87 -4.27
N ALA A 154 -7.41 -3.09 -3.91
CA ALA A 154 -8.48 -3.82 -4.59
C ALA A 154 -9.84 -3.38 -4.01
N LEU A 155 -10.55 -2.52 -4.73
CA LEU A 155 -11.83 -1.96 -4.32
C LEU A 155 -12.95 -3.00 -4.50
N PRO A 156 -14.00 -2.97 -3.65
CA PRO A 156 -15.18 -3.81 -3.84
C PRO A 156 -15.83 -3.59 -5.20
N GLU A 157 -16.37 -4.64 -5.77
CA GLU A 157 -17.14 -4.57 -7.02
C GLU A 157 -18.32 -3.60 -6.88
N GLY A 158 -18.59 -2.83 -7.92
CA GLY A 158 -19.65 -1.80 -7.92
C GLY A 158 -19.25 -0.50 -7.23
N SER A 159 -18.01 -0.37 -6.73
CA SER A 159 -17.51 0.94 -6.27
C SER A 159 -17.47 1.94 -7.41
N THR A 160 -17.65 3.22 -7.07
CA THR A 160 -17.56 4.34 -8.00
C THR A 160 -16.49 5.33 -7.58
N THR A 161 -16.09 6.21 -8.49
CA THR A 161 -14.86 7.00 -8.36
C THR A 161 -15.11 8.49 -8.50
N PHE A 162 -14.28 9.27 -7.81
CA PHE A 162 -14.19 10.72 -7.88
C PHE A 162 -12.71 11.08 -8.06
N LEU A 163 -12.14 10.74 -9.21
CA LEU A 163 -10.70 10.76 -9.45
C LEU A 163 -10.33 11.87 -10.43
N CYS A 164 -9.22 12.57 -10.15
CA CYS A 164 -8.63 13.54 -11.06
C CYS A 164 -7.60 12.82 -11.95
N PRO A 165 -7.90 12.56 -13.23
CA PRO A 165 -6.98 11.86 -14.12
C PRO A 165 -5.79 12.75 -14.48
N GLN A 166 -4.62 12.15 -14.59
CA GLN A 166 -3.44 12.83 -15.10
C GLN A 166 -3.45 12.92 -16.62
N SER A 167 -2.98 14.02 -17.18
CA SER A 167 -2.72 14.17 -18.61
C SER A 167 -1.37 13.56 -18.98
N LYS A 168 -1.19 13.28 -20.29
CA LYS A 168 0.14 12.88 -20.81
C LYS A 168 1.12 14.04 -20.69
N PRO A 169 2.41 13.78 -20.42
CA PRO A 169 3.44 14.79 -20.55
C PRO A 169 3.49 15.34 -21.97
N MET A 170 3.27 16.64 -22.09
CA MET A 170 3.33 17.37 -23.38
C MET A 170 4.36 18.50 -23.30
N GLY A 171 4.46 19.32 -24.35
CA GLY A 171 5.31 20.49 -24.34
C GLY A 171 4.89 21.54 -23.31
N GLY A 172 5.83 22.41 -22.95
CA GLY A 172 5.56 23.53 -22.04
C GLY A 172 5.19 23.10 -20.62
N PHE A 173 4.21 23.77 -20.03
CA PHE A 173 3.82 23.57 -18.63
C PHE A 173 3.25 22.18 -18.36
N ALA A 174 2.44 21.63 -19.27
CA ALA A 174 1.86 20.31 -19.13
C ALA A 174 2.92 19.19 -19.05
N ARG A 175 4.11 19.42 -19.55
CA ARG A 175 5.23 18.49 -19.46
C ARG A 175 5.80 18.36 -18.04
N THR A 176 5.70 19.42 -17.25
CA THR A 176 6.16 19.45 -15.86
C THR A 176 5.05 19.22 -14.85
N SER A 177 3.80 19.36 -15.27
CA SER A 177 2.61 19.24 -14.41
C SER A 177 1.49 18.54 -15.17
N PRO A 178 1.62 17.22 -15.45
CA PRO A 178 0.70 16.50 -16.34
C PRO A 178 -0.72 16.36 -15.80
N SER A 179 -0.94 16.55 -14.51
CA SER A 179 -2.27 16.49 -13.87
C SER A 179 -2.97 17.86 -13.71
N TYR A 180 -2.41 18.90 -14.30
CA TYR A 180 -2.93 20.25 -14.14
C TYR A 180 -4.23 20.45 -14.93
N GLU A 181 -5.26 21.01 -14.24
CA GLU A 181 -6.57 21.36 -14.81
C GLU A 181 -7.23 20.28 -15.67
N THR A 182 -7.18 19.03 -15.24
CA THR A 182 -7.82 17.94 -15.97
C THR A 182 -9.26 17.74 -15.49
N PRO A 183 -10.26 17.76 -16.38
CA PRO A 183 -11.64 17.47 -16.01
C PRO A 183 -11.79 16.05 -15.46
N TYR A 184 -12.68 15.89 -14.48
CA TYR A 184 -13.04 14.57 -13.97
C TYR A 184 -14.55 14.38 -13.93
N LYS A 185 -14.97 13.13 -13.90
CA LYS A 185 -16.37 12.74 -13.77
C LYS A 185 -16.62 12.24 -12.34
N ALA A 186 -17.63 12.83 -11.70
CA ALA A 186 -18.08 12.37 -10.41
C ALA A 186 -18.85 11.06 -10.53
N ASP A 187 -18.65 10.16 -9.55
CA ASP A 187 -19.39 8.90 -9.45
C ASP A 187 -19.23 8.00 -10.70
N ASP A 188 -18.03 8.02 -11.28
CA ASP A 188 -17.72 7.24 -12.48
C ASP A 188 -17.44 5.78 -12.14
N SER A 189 -17.56 4.92 -13.13
CA SER A 189 -17.18 3.52 -12.98
C SER A 189 -15.69 3.37 -12.70
N MET A 190 -15.31 2.37 -11.90
CA MET A 190 -13.92 1.96 -11.76
C MET A 190 -13.37 1.48 -13.11
N GLY A 191 -12.06 1.57 -13.27
CA GLY A 191 -11.39 1.02 -14.43
C GLY A 191 -10.04 1.64 -14.71
N LYS A 192 -9.76 1.71 -15.99
CA LYS A 192 -8.52 2.16 -16.59
C LYS A 192 -8.18 3.62 -16.28
N ASN A 193 -6.91 3.93 -16.46
CA ASN A 193 -6.38 5.28 -16.39
C ASN A 193 -7.15 6.26 -17.30
N GLY A 194 -7.06 7.55 -16.95
CA GLY A 194 -7.60 8.63 -17.78
C GLY A 194 -6.79 8.87 -19.06
N TRP A 195 -6.54 10.12 -19.39
CA TRP A 195 -5.82 10.48 -20.63
C TRP A 195 -4.32 10.24 -20.56
N GLY A 196 -3.76 10.29 -19.34
CA GLY A 196 -2.37 9.95 -19.04
C GLY A 196 -2.27 8.65 -18.25
N GLU A 197 -1.24 8.53 -17.45
CA GLU A 197 -1.00 7.36 -16.61
C GLU A 197 -1.41 7.62 -15.16
N GLY A 198 -2.67 7.30 -14.85
CA GLY A 198 -3.16 7.29 -13.48
C GLY A 198 -3.88 8.53 -13.04
N TYR A 199 -4.01 8.66 -11.73
CA TYR A 199 -4.80 9.66 -11.03
C TYR A 199 -3.99 10.33 -9.94
N THR A 200 -4.19 11.63 -9.78
CA THR A 200 -3.53 12.45 -8.76
C THR A 200 -4.17 12.17 -7.38
N PHE A 201 -3.35 12.00 -6.36
CA PHE A 201 -3.82 11.97 -4.98
C PHE A 201 -4.33 13.34 -4.50
N PRO A 202 -5.34 13.36 -3.59
CA PRO A 202 -6.05 12.21 -3.02
C PRO A 202 -7.09 11.62 -3.97
N CYS A 203 -7.35 10.32 -3.85
CA CYS A 203 -8.28 9.56 -4.68
C CYS A 203 -9.47 9.09 -3.84
N LEU A 204 -10.68 9.57 -4.16
CA LEU A 204 -11.91 9.25 -3.44
C LEU A 204 -12.73 8.20 -4.19
N PHE A 205 -13.25 7.23 -3.43
CA PHE A 205 -14.12 6.17 -3.90
C PHE A 205 -15.37 6.06 -3.02
N ARG A 206 -16.47 5.62 -3.62
CA ARG A 206 -17.67 5.25 -2.90
C ARG A 206 -17.91 3.74 -3.05
N ASN A 207 -17.99 3.04 -1.94
CA ASN A 207 -18.32 1.61 -1.87
C ASN A 207 -19.84 1.43 -1.81
N GLY A 208 -20.54 1.72 -2.92
CA GLY A 208 -21.99 1.65 -3.02
C GLY A 208 -22.69 2.43 -1.90
N ASP A 209 -23.54 1.74 -1.14
CA ASP A 209 -24.24 2.25 0.04
C ASP A 209 -23.49 1.99 1.36
N LYS A 210 -22.32 1.35 1.32
CA LYS A 210 -21.55 0.93 2.49
C LYS A 210 -20.67 2.03 3.05
N GLY A 211 -20.25 2.98 2.20
CA GLY A 211 -19.44 4.11 2.66
C GLY A 211 -18.42 4.61 1.66
N TRP A 212 -17.39 5.26 2.18
CA TRP A 212 -16.41 6.02 1.43
C TRP A 212 -14.98 5.60 1.77
N ILE A 213 -14.10 5.71 0.79
CA ILE A 213 -12.69 5.34 0.89
C ILE A 213 -11.87 6.46 0.25
N LEU A 214 -10.98 7.09 1.01
CA LEU A 214 -10.02 8.05 0.48
C LEU A 214 -8.63 7.42 0.52
N ILE A 215 -7.99 7.34 -0.62
CA ILE A 215 -6.62 6.83 -0.75
C ILE A 215 -5.69 8.00 -1.05
N SER A 216 -4.59 8.11 -0.32
CA SER A 216 -3.61 9.17 -0.51
C SER A 216 -2.21 8.72 -0.05
N GLU A 217 -1.27 9.65 -0.06
CA GLU A 217 0.08 9.49 0.47
C GLU A 217 0.47 10.69 1.32
N THR A 218 1.44 10.50 2.21
CA THR A 218 2.06 11.58 2.99
C THR A 218 3.49 11.22 3.37
N GLY A 219 4.28 12.22 3.75
CA GLY A 219 5.69 12.02 4.10
C GLY A 219 6.60 11.88 2.89
N VAL A 220 6.18 12.38 1.74
CA VAL A 220 7.03 12.53 0.55
C VAL A 220 8.12 13.58 0.86
N ASP A 221 9.34 13.24 0.55
CA ASP A 221 10.50 14.11 0.75
C ASP A 221 11.49 14.02 -0.43
N SER A 222 12.67 14.62 -0.27
CA SER A 222 13.70 14.60 -1.30
C SER A 222 14.29 13.21 -1.62
N LYS A 223 13.97 12.18 -0.83
CA LYS A 223 14.51 10.81 -0.97
C LYS A 223 13.57 9.89 -1.73
N TYR A 224 12.29 10.23 -1.81
CA TYR A 224 11.29 9.40 -2.47
C TYR A 224 10.27 10.28 -3.17
N CYS A 225 10.10 10.08 -4.47
CA CYS A 225 9.18 10.90 -5.27
C CYS A 225 7.72 10.72 -4.83
N GLY A 226 6.90 11.74 -5.09
CA GLY A 226 5.46 11.62 -5.06
C GLY A 226 5.00 10.56 -6.07
N SER A 227 3.93 9.87 -5.75
CA SER A 227 3.35 8.83 -6.58
C SER A 227 1.95 9.21 -7.06
N ARG A 228 1.37 8.34 -7.85
CA ARG A 228 0.01 8.44 -8.37
C ARG A 228 -0.69 7.10 -8.24
N LEU A 229 -1.99 7.08 -8.44
CA LEU A 229 -2.78 5.86 -8.44
C LEU A 229 -3.03 5.40 -9.88
N LEU A 230 -2.58 4.19 -10.22
CA LEU A 230 -2.85 3.56 -11.51
C LEU A 230 -4.10 2.70 -11.41
N GLY A 231 -5.01 2.81 -12.37
CA GLY A 231 -6.22 1.99 -12.44
C GLY A 231 -6.04 0.77 -13.35
N HIS A 232 -6.62 -0.35 -12.96
CA HIS A 232 -6.64 -1.61 -13.71
C HIS A 232 -8.08 -2.12 -13.88
N GLU A 233 -8.33 -2.92 -14.90
CA GLU A 233 -9.70 -3.33 -15.31
C GLU A 233 -10.45 -4.15 -14.27
N ASN A 234 -9.78 -4.81 -13.36
CA ASN A 234 -10.38 -5.68 -12.33
C ASN A 234 -10.69 -4.96 -11.00
N GLY A 235 -10.73 -3.62 -10.99
CA GLY A 235 -10.95 -2.83 -9.77
C GLY A 235 -9.74 -2.76 -8.83
N LEU A 236 -8.61 -3.29 -9.25
CA LEU A 236 -7.33 -3.09 -8.58
C LEU A 236 -6.74 -1.74 -8.98
N TYR A 237 -6.32 -0.97 -7.99
CA TYR A 237 -5.49 0.22 -8.19
C TYR A 237 -4.13 -0.03 -7.58
N THR A 238 -3.08 0.50 -8.19
CA THR A 238 -1.69 0.31 -7.73
C THR A 238 -0.96 1.64 -7.67
N ILE A 239 0.16 1.67 -6.95
CA ILE A 239 1.05 2.83 -6.93
C ILE A 239 1.79 2.92 -8.27
N GLY A 240 1.84 4.13 -8.82
CA GLY A 240 2.64 4.46 -10.00
C GLY A 240 3.62 5.59 -9.71
N PHE A 241 4.79 5.50 -10.30
CA PHE A 241 5.79 6.57 -10.25
C PHE A 241 5.59 7.56 -11.41
N PRO A 242 6.30 8.69 -11.42
CA PRO A 242 6.23 9.64 -12.53
C PRO A 242 6.42 8.96 -13.88
N GLN A 243 5.60 9.36 -14.86
CA GLN A 243 5.68 8.78 -16.22
C GLN A 243 6.91 9.29 -16.97
N GLU A 244 7.36 8.52 -17.95
CA GLU A 244 8.47 8.90 -18.80
C GLU A 244 8.17 10.25 -19.49
N GLY A 245 9.17 11.12 -19.54
CA GLY A 245 9.07 12.46 -20.14
C GLY A 245 8.59 13.55 -19.19
N GLU A 246 8.15 13.25 -17.99
CA GLU A 246 7.92 14.28 -16.95
C GLU A 246 9.20 15.02 -16.60
N MET A 247 9.07 16.23 -15.99
CA MET A 247 10.20 17.10 -15.65
C MET A 247 11.11 17.41 -16.84
N ASN A 248 10.53 17.53 -18.04
CA ASN A 248 11.26 17.70 -19.31
C ASN A 248 12.27 16.57 -19.61
N GLY A 249 12.01 15.37 -19.10
CA GLY A 249 12.91 14.23 -19.25
C GLY A 249 14.18 14.30 -18.38
N ASN A 250 14.21 15.20 -17.40
CA ASN A 250 15.32 15.30 -16.46
C ASN A 250 15.12 14.35 -15.27
N GLY A 251 16.16 13.64 -14.91
CA GLY A 251 16.14 12.70 -13.78
C GLY A 251 15.55 11.34 -14.11
N THR A 252 15.31 10.53 -13.07
CA THR A 252 14.74 9.20 -13.16
C THR A 252 13.30 9.20 -12.65
N THR A 253 12.51 8.27 -13.14
CA THR A 253 11.12 8.07 -12.67
C THR A 253 11.04 7.18 -11.43
N ALA A 254 12.13 6.52 -11.05
CA ALA A 254 12.19 5.59 -9.92
C ALA A 254 12.95 6.18 -8.73
N PRO A 255 12.39 6.13 -7.51
CA PRO A 255 13.03 6.68 -6.33
C PRO A 255 14.26 5.86 -5.90
N GLY A 256 15.28 6.55 -5.41
CA GLY A 256 16.46 5.96 -4.78
C GLY A 256 16.35 6.01 -3.25
N LEU A 257 16.53 4.87 -2.60
CA LEU A 257 16.40 4.73 -1.16
C LEU A 257 17.73 4.29 -0.55
N ALA A 258 18.26 5.07 0.39
CA ALA A 258 19.36 4.62 1.25
C ALA A 258 18.86 3.53 2.21
N LEU A 259 19.70 2.54 2.52
CA LEU A 259 19.31 1.39 3.34
C LEU A 259 20.08 1.36 4.67
N PRO A 260 19.41 1.15 5.82
CA PRO A 260 17.97 1.01 5.95
C PRO A 260 17.24 2.32 5.65
N GLY A 261 16.06 2.22 5.03
CA GLY A 261 15.27 3.38 4.63
C GLY A 261 13.78 3.12 4.61
N GLU A 262 13.00 4.18 4.70
CA GLU A 262 11.56 4.13 4.78
C GLU A 262 10.93 4.82 3.57
N THR A 263 9.82 4.25 3.06
CA THR A 263 9.01 4.87 2.00
C THR A 263 8.08 5.93 2.60
N PRO A 264 7.45 6.79 1.78
CA PRO A 264 6.29 7.55 2.21
C PRO A 264 5.18 6.65 2.75
N TRP A 265 4.29 7.23 3.54
CA TRP A 265 3.10 6.56 4.02
C TRP A 265 2.05 6.49 2.92
N ARG A 266 1.42 5.32 2.77
CA ARG A 266 0.17 5.13 2.05
C ARG A 266 -0.96 5.23 3.05
N THR A 267 -1.97 6.05 2.77
CA THR A 267 -3.07 6.33 3.69
C THR A 267 -4.41 5.96 3.08
N ILE A 268 -5.26 5.35 3.90
CA ILE A 268 -6.62 4.96 3.54
C ILE A 268 -7.53 5.45 4.66
N THR A 269 -8.38 6.42 4.35
CA THR A 269 -9.42 6.89 5.28
C THR A 269 -10.75 6.25 4.93
N LEU A 270 -11.47 5.74 5.94
CA LEU A 270 -12.69 4.98 5.78
C LEU A 270 -13.84 5.59 6.58
N GLY A 271 -15.05 5.48 6.06
CA GLY A 271 -16.25 5.86 6.80
C GLY A 271 -17.55 5.53 6.10
N GLU A 272 -18.62 5.32 6.86
CA GLU A 272 -19.97 5.14 6.32
C GLU A 272 -20.51 6.43 5.70
N THR A 273 -19.96 7.57 6.10
CA THR A 273 -20.28 8.90 5.59
C THR A 273 -19.03 9.63 5.13
N LEU A 274 -19.17 10.81 4.55
CA LEU A 274 -18.05 11.69 4.18
C LEU A 274 -17.39 12.38 5.40
N ALA A 275 -17.99 12.35 6.59
CA ALA A 275 -17.46 13.06 7.75
C ALA A 275 -16.02 12.62 8.08
N PRO A 276 -15.67 11.32 8.23
CA PRO A 276 -14.29 10.91 8.44
C PRO A 276 -13.33 11.38 7.35
N ILE A 277 -13.79 11.39 6.09
CA ILE A 277 -12.99 11.84 4.93
C ILE A 277 -12.65 13.34 5.05
N VAL A 278 -13.61 14.15 5.46
CA VAL A 278 -13.42 15.59 5.63
C VAL A 278 -12.59 15.91 6.87
N GLU A 279 -12.74 15.14 7.93
CA GLU A 279 -12.15 15.40 9.24
C GLU A 279 -10.78 14.79 9.45
N THR A 280 -10.34 13.84 8.60
CA THR A 280 -9.07 13.14 8.80
C THR A 280 -7.89 14.09 8.94
N THR A 281 -7.02 13.78 9.88
CA THR A 281 -5.74 14.46 10.13
C THR A 281 -4.55 13.54 9.84
N VAL A 282 -4.78 12.40 9.17
CA VAL A 282 -3.80 11.31 8.99
C VAL A 282 -2.45 11.78 8.44
N SER A 283 -2.44 12.79 7.56
CA SER A 283 -1.19 13.35 7.02
C SER A 283 -0.30 14.01 8.08
N PHE A 284 -0.89 14.47 9.18
CA PHE A 284 -0.18 15.06 10.32
C PHE A 284 0.04 14.03 11.44
N ASP A 285 -0.88 13.07 11.58
CA ASP A 285 -0.82 12.03 12.61
C ASP A 285 0.41 11.13 12.46
N VAL A 286 0.80 10.83 11.21
CA VAL A 286 1.88 9.87 10.91
C VAL A 286 3.21 10.53 10.53
N VAL A 287 3.21 11.84 10.27
CA VAL A 287 4.40 12.61 9.89
C VAL A 287 4.62 13.72 10.90
N LYS A 288 5.78 13.70 11.57
CA LYS A 288 6.14 14.79 12.47
C LYS A 288 6.53 16.03 11.68
N PRO A 289 6.09 17.22 12.11
CA PRO A 289 6.55 18.48 11.52
C PRO A 289 8.08 18.55 11.53
N LEU A 290 8.67 19.09 10.47
CA LEU A 290 10.12 19.27 10.37
C LEU A 290 10.60 20.55 11.06
N TYR A 291 9.70 21.45 11.40
CA TYR A 291 9.97 22.77 12.03
C TYR A 291 8.78 23.23 12.86
#